data_89274de964527b53f51a6e3c67a297a1
#
_entry.id   89274de964527b53f51a6e3c67a297a1
#
_cell.length_a   1.000
_cell.length_b   1.000
_cell.length_c   1.000
_cell.angle_alpha   90.00
_cell.angle_beta   90.00
_cell.angle_gamma   90.00
#
_symmetry.space_group_name_H-M   'P 1'
#
loop_
_entity.id
_entity.type
_entity.pdbx_description
1 polymer ?
#
loop_
_entity_poly.entity_id
_entity_poly.type
_entity_poly.pdbx_seq_one_letter_code
_entity_poly.pdbx_strand_id
1 'polypeptide(L)'
;SSAASDVYKRQLYVEAGAGIQADFCLRARGDSMIGARIYDGDIVFIQQQDMVDDGEIAAVIIDDEATLKRVNYYPEKNLLILKAENSKYEDLIYTGEELNHIRILGKAVAFQSDIR
;
A
#
# COMPACT_ATOMS: atom_id res chain seq x y z
N SER A 1 -8.37 16.12 3.39
CA SER A 1 -6.94 15.88 3.26
C SER A 1 -6.69 14.58 2.52
N SER A 2 -5.58 14.50 1.88
CA SER A 2 -5.20 13.29 1.18
C SER A 2 -4.76 12.22 2.16
N ALA A 3 -4.72 10.96 1.70
CA ALA A 3 -4.23 9.85 2.48
C ALA A 3 -2.77 10.05 2.92
N ALA A 4 -2.01 10.88 2.21
CA ALA A 4 -0.63 11.15 2.59
C ALA A 4 -0.51 11.79 3.98
N SER A 5 -1.53 12.54 4.41
CA SER A 5 -1.52 13.15 5.74
C SER A 5 -1.65 12.12 6.86
N ASP A 6 -2.01 10.88 6.53
CA ASP A 6 -2.18 9.80 7.50
C ASP A 6 -0.94 8.90 7.61
N VAL A 7 0.16 9.30 6.98
CA VAL A 7 1.41 8.54 7.08
C VAL A 7 2.15 8.95 8.35
N TYR A 8 2.48 7.96 9.18
CA TYR A 8 3.21 8.16 10.42
C TYR A 8 4.61 7.61 10.26
N LYS A 9 5.59 8.50 10.13
CA LYS A 9 6.98 8.12 9.88
C LYS A 9 7.69 7.84 11.19
N ARG A 10 7.52 6.66 11.70
CA ARG A 10 8.27 6.22 12.87
C ARG A 10 8.43 4.71 12.80
N GLN A 11 9.45 4.24 13.44
CA GLN A 11 9.71 2.82 13.54
C GLN A 11 8.78 2.21 14.58
N LEU A 12 8.11 1.14 14.21
CA LEU A 12 7.18 0.45 15.07
C LEU A 12 7.57 -1.01 15.18
N TYR A 13 7.35 -1.54 16.37
CA TYR A 13 7.57 -2.96 16.64
C TYR A 13 6.25 -3.59 16.99
N VAL A 14 5.88 -4.62 16.24
CA VAL A 14 4.67 -5.39 16.52
C VAL A 14 5.11 -6.60 17.34
N GLU A 15 4.67 -6.61 18.59
CA GLU A 15 5.16 -7.60 19.56
C GLU A 15 4.48 -8.96 19.44
N ALA A 16 3.66 -9.16 18.48
CA ALA A 16 2.84 -10.36 18.36
C ALA A 16 3.64 -11.62 18.02
N GLY A 17 4.84 -11.74 18.58
CA GLY A 17 5.65 -12.94 18.47
C GLY A 17 6.33 -13.13 17.12
N ALA A 18 6.01 -12.34 16.14
CA ALA A 18 6.52 -12.52 14.79
C ALA A 18 7.74 -11.67 14.49
N GLY A 19 8.14 -10.79 15.40
CA GLY A 19 9.25 -9.88 15.14
C GLY A 19 9.01 -8.97 13.95
N ILE A 20 7.76 -8.67 13.66
CA ILE A 20 7.42 -7.79 12.54
C ILE A 20 7.92 -6.39 12.88
N GLN A 21 8.69 -5.82 11.95
CA GLN A 21 9.23 -4.50 12.10
C GLN A 21 8.70 -3.62 10.97
N ALA A 22 8.27 -2.44 11.32
CA ALA A 22 7.76 -1.47 10.34
C ALA A 22 8.45 -0.13 10.53
N ASP A 23 8.52 0.64 9.47
CA ASP A 23 9.18 1.94 9.47
C ASP A 23 8.17 3.07 9.66
N PHE A 24 6.94 2.86 9.22
CA PHE A 24 5.86 3.83 9.42
C PHE A 24 4.52 3.12 9.28
N CYS A 25 3.44 3.82 9.53
CA CYS A 25 2.12 3.27 9.30
C CYS A 25 1.25 4.26 8.54
N LEU A 26 0.20 3.72 7.94
CA LEU A 26 -0.73 4.43 7.10
C LEU A 26 -2.14 4.05 7.54
N ARG A 27 -3.02 5.04 7.67
CA ARG A 27 -4.42 4.77 7.94
C ARG A 27 -5.14 4.47 6.64
N ALA A 28 -5.77 3.31 6.56
CA ALA A 28 -6.55 2.93 5.38
C ALA A 28 -7.82 3.77 5.27
N ARG A 29 -8.17 4.13 4.05
CA ARG A 29 -9.38 4.91 3.74
C ARG A 29 -10.17 4.20 2.66
N GLY A 30 -11.49 4.14 2.86
CA GLY A 30 -12.39 3.59 1.86
C GLY A 30 -12.41 2.07 1.86
N ASP A 31 -12.92 1.51 0.78
CA ASP A 31 -13.22 0.09 0.69
C ASP A 31 -12.42 -0.65 -0.38
N SER A 32 -11.36 -0.02 -0.92
CA SER A 32 -10.64 -0.61 -2.05
C SER A 32 -9.86 -1.88 -1.69
N MET A 33 -9.61 -2.11 -0.39
CA MET A 33 -8.79 -3.25 0.04
C MET A 33 -9.56 -4.24 0.93
N ILE A 34 -10.88 -4.21 0.92
CA ILE A 34 -11.68 -5.07 1.78
C ILE A 34 -11.51 -6.56 1.48
N GLY A 35 -11.18 -6.91 0.23
CA GLY A 35 -10.90 -8.30 -0.11
C GLY A 35 -9.66 -8.85 0.57
N ALA A 36 -8.76 -7.99 1.01
CA ALA A 36 -7.61 -8.35 1.83
C ALA A 36 -7.88 -8.15 3.31
N ARG A 37 -9.13 -7.88 3.68
CA ARG A 37 -9.60 -7.65 5.04
C ARG A 37 -9.01 -6.39 5.68
N ILE A 38 -8.60 -5.44 4.86
CA ILE A 38 -8.16 -4.13 5.32
C ILE A 38 -9.33 -3.18 5.11
N TYR A 39 -9.84 -2.62 6.20
CA TYR A 39 -11.05 -1.81 6.20
C TYR A 39 -10.75 -0.35 6.49
N ASP A 40 -11.71 0.50 6.15
CA ASP A 40 -11.61 1.93 6.44
C ASP A 40 -11.26 2.15 7.91
N GLY A 41 -10.25 2.97 8.16
CA GLY A 41 -9.79 3.29 9.51
C GLY A 41 -8.73 2.36 10.07
N ASP A 42 -8.46 1.24 9.43
CA ASP A 42 -7.39 0.34 9.89
C ASP A 42 -6.04 1.02 9.80
N ILE A 43 -5.15 0.64 10.71
CA ILE A 43 -3.76 1.10 10.68
C ILE A 43 -2.94 0.01 9.99
N VAL A 44 -2.27 0.38 8.92
CA VAL A 44 -1.46 -0.56 8.13
C VAL A 44 0.01 -0.24 8.35
N PHE A 45 0.78 -1.26 8.72
CA PHE A 45 2.20 -1.13 9.04
C PHE A 45 3.01 -1.37 7.77
N ILE A 46 3.92 -0.44 7.47
CA ILE A 46 4.65 -0.40 6.21
C ILE A 46 6.14 -0.53 6.49
N GLN A 47 6.78 -1.46 5.79
CA GLN A 47 8.22 -1.61 5.77
C GLN A 47 8.75 -0.90 4.52
N GLN A 48 9.63 0.07 4.72
CA GLN A 48 10.13 0.90 3.62
C GLN A 48 10.89 0.05 2.60
N GLN A 49 10.46 0.14 1.35
CA GLN A 49 11.09 -0.53 0.20
C GLN A 49 10.78 0.30 -1.03
N ASP A 50 11.72 0.33 -1.97
CA ASP A 50 11.51 1.06 -3.23
C ASP A 50 10.65 0.26 -4.21
N MET A 51 10.53 -1.04 -4.00
CA MET A 51 9.70 -1.92 -4.80
C MET A 51 9.30 -3.12 -3.93
N VAL A 52 8.23 -3.78 -4.30
CA VAL A 52 7.74 -5.00 -3.63
C VAL A 52 7.67 -6.12 -4.67
N ASP A 53 7.56 -7.35 -4.19
CA ASP A 53 7.38 -8.50 -5.07
C ASP A 53 5.98 -8.50 -5.68
N ASP A 54 5.85 -9.11 -6.85
CA ASP A 54 4.56 -9.19 -7.54
C ASP A 54 3.50 -9.81 -6.64
N GLY A 55 2.36 -9.15 -6.60
CA GLY A 55 1.21 -9.59 -5.81
C GLY A 55 1.20 -9.10 -4.38
N GLU A 56 2.27 -8.48 -3.91
CA GLU A 56 2.27 -7.91 -2.56
C GLU A 56 1.50 -6.60 -2.50
N ILE A 57 0.97 -6.31 -1.31
CA ILE A 57 0.29 -5.04 -1.07
C ILE A 57 1.34 -4.02 -0.65
N ALA A 58 1.30 -2.87 -1.29
CA ALA A 58 2.23 -1.79 -1.04
C ALA A 58 1.50 -0.49 -0.74
N ALA A 59 2.17 0.37 0.01
CA ALA A 59 1.81 1.76 0.09
C ALA A 59 2.43 2.45 -1.12
N VAL A 60 1.60 3.15 -1.89
CA VAL A 60 1.97 3.73 -3.17
C VAL A 60 1.53 5.19 -3.19
N ILE A 61 2.39 6.07 -3.70
CA ILE A 61 2.00 7.44 -4.00
C ILE A 61 1.56 7.50 -5.45
N ILE A 62 0.34 7.96 -5.66
CA ILE A 62 -0.22 8.20 -6.97
C ILE A 62 -0.67 9.66 -6.99
N ASP A 63 -0.02 10.50 -7.80
CA ASP A 63 -0.35 11.92 -7.89
C ASP A 63 -0.45 12.58 -6.51
N ASP A 64 0.57 12.39 -5.70
CA ASP A 64 0.73 13.00 -4.38
C ASP A 64 -0.18 12.42 -3.28
N GLU A 65 -0.92 11.36 -3.57
CA GLU A 65 -1.74 10.71 -2.55
C GLU A 65 -1.23 9.31 -2.25
N ALA A 66 -1.16 8.97 -0.97
CA ALA A 66 -0.78 7.63 -0.55
C ALA A 66 -2.01 6.73 -0.54
N THR A 67 -1.86 5.53 -1.09
CA THR A 67 -2.91 4.54 -1.13
C THR A 67 -2.30 3.13 -0.99
N LEU A 68 -3.15 2.14 -0.82
CA LEU A 68 -2.74 0.74 -0.75
C LEU A 68 -3.22 0.04 -2.01
N LYS A 69 -2.33 -0.71 -2.64
CA LYS A 69 -2.66 -1.49 -3.85
C LYS A 69 -1.79 -2.74 -3.89
N ARG A 70 -2.30 -3.79 -4.52
CA ARG A 70 -1.43 -4.89 -4.93
C ARG A 70 -0.65 -4.46 -6.15
N VAL A 71 0.62 -4.83 -6.20
CA VAL A 71 1.55 -4.35 -7.22
C VAL A 71 1.98 -5.50 -8.09
N ASN A 72 1.92 -5.31 -9.40
CA ASN A 72 2.55 -6.18 -10.38
C ASN A 72 3.41 -5.31 -11.29
N TYR A 73 4.70 -5.61 -11.37
CA TYR A 73 5.64 -4.82 -12.15
C TYR A 73 6.32 -5.69 -13.20
N TYR A 74 6.35 -5.19 -14.42
CA TYR A 74 6.95 -5.85 -15.58
C TYR A 74 8.01 -4.92 -16.16
N PRO A 75 9.25 -5.00 -15.64
CA PRO A 75 10.30 -4.04 -16.04
C PRO A 75 10.63 -4.08 -17.52
N GLU A 76 10.64 -5.28 -18.13
CA GLU A 76 10.96 -5.41 -19.55
C GLU A 76 9.91 -4.75 -20.46
N LYS A 77 8.71 -4.51 -19.93
CA LYS A 77 7.63 -3.83 -20.64
C LYS A 77 7.43 -2.41 -20.16
N ASN A 78 8.19 -2.00 -19.16
CA ASN A 78 8.02 -0.70 -18.49
C ASN A 78 6.55 -0.49 -18.09
N LEU A 79 5.97 -1.52 -17.45
CA LEU A 79 4.55 -1.62 -17.17
C LEU A 79 4.34 -1.90 -15.70
N LEU A 80 3.48 -1.11 -15.06
CA LEU A 80 3.10 -1.28 -13.67
C LEU A 80 1.59 -1.40 -13.58
N ILE A 81 1.11 -2.43 -12.88
CA ILE A 81 -0.32 -2.62 -12.64
C ILE A 81 -0.56 -2.54 -11.14
N LEU A 82 -1.48 -1.68 -10.75
CA LEU A 82 -1.89 -1.49 -9.37
C LEU A 82 -3.34 -1.93 -9.23
N LYS A 83 -3.56 -2.92 -8.35
CA LYS A 83 -4.87 -3.56 -8.21
C LYS A 83 -5.46 -3.30 -6.84
N ALA A 84 -6.74 -2.96 -6.83
CA ALA A 84 -7.51 -2.96 -5.59
C ALA A 84 -7.90 -4.40 -5.23
N GLU A 85 -8.25 -4.63 -3.97
CA GLU A 85 -8.83 -5.87 -3.50
C GLU A 85 -10.34 -5.68 -3.34
N ASN A 86 -10.97 -5.25 -4.43
CA ASN A 86 -12.40 -5.01 -4.49
C ASN A 86 -12.78 -4.91 -5.96
N SER A 87 -13.62 -5.82 -6.43
CA SER A 87 -13.92 -5.96 -7.86
C SER A 87 -14.67 -4.76 -8.47
N LYS A 88 -15.21 -3.88 -7.63
CA LYS A 88 -15.86 -2.68 -8.17
C LYS A 88 -14.87 -1.63 -8.68
N TYR A 89 -13.57 -1.78 -8.39
CA TYR A 89 -12.53 -0.88 -8.85
C TYR A 89 -11.75 -1.55 -9.97
N GLU A 90 -11.47 -0.80 -11.01
CA GLU A 90 -10.64 -1.28 -12.12
C GLU A 90 -9.17 -1.21 -11.76
N ASP A 91 -8.37 -2.05 -12.41
CA ASP A 91 -6.92 -1.99 -12.30
C ASP A 91 -6.41 -0.66 -12.85
N LEU A 92 -5.39 -0.12 -12.19
CA LEU A 92 -4.69 1.06 -12.66
C LEU A 92 -3.44 0.60 -13.40
N ILE A 93 -3.31 1.01 -14.65
CA ILE A 93 -2.22 0.55 -15.52
C ILE A 93 -1.40 1.75 -15.93
N TYR A 94 -0.10 1.69 -15.66
CA TYR A 94 0.84 2.77 -15.98
C TYR A 94 1.96 2.22 -16.85
N THR A 95 2.29 2.96 -17.92
CA THR A 95 3.35 2.57 -18.84
C THR A 95 4.25 3.77 -19.15
N GLY A 96 5.50 3.46 -19.46
CA GLY A 96 6.44 4.47 -19.92
C GLY A 96 6.63 5.61 -18.92
N GLU A 97 6.49 6.82 -19.41
CA GLU A 97 6.70 8.01 -18.59
C GLU A 97 5.65 8.19 -17.49
N GLU A 98 4.51 7.54 -17.63
CA GLU A 98 3.49 7.57 -16.58
C GLU A 98 4.02 7.04 -15.25
N LEU A 99 5.00 6.14 -15.30
CA LEU A 99 5.62 5.59 -14.10
C LEU A 99 6.30 6.66 -13.25
N ASN A 100 6.65 7.79 -13.83
CA ASN A 100 7.28 8.89 -13.09
C ASN A 100 6.34 9.53 -12.07
N HIS A 101 5.04 9.30 -12.21
CA HIS A 101 4.03 9.83 -11.29
C HIS A 101 3.70 8.86 -10.15
N ILE A 102 4.34 7.69 -10.15
CA ILE A 102 4.06 6.64 -9.19
C ILE A 102 5.32 6.40 -8.35
N ARG A 103 5.12 6.27 -7.04
CA ARG A 103 6.23 5.97 -6.15
C ARG A 103 5.79 4.90 -5.15
N ILE A 104 6.55 3.82 -5.09
CA ILE A 104 6.34 2.79 -4.08
C ILE A 104 7.01 3.27 -2.79
N LEU A 105 6.25 3.29 -1.70
CA LEU A 105 6.77 3.68 -0.39
C LEU A 105 7.28 2.47 0.39
N GLY A 106 6.59 1.34 0.26
CA GLY A 106 6.99 0.17 0.99
C GLY A 106 5.96 -0.93 0.96
N LYS A 107 6.30 -2.03 1.59
CA LYS A 107 5.49 -3.23 1.69
C LYS A 107 4.57 -3.15 2.90
N ALA A 108 3.29 -3.46 2.72
CA ALA A 108 2.36 -3.63 3.84
C ALA A 108 2.64 -4.97 4.49
N VAL A 109 2.99 -4.97 5.77
CA VAL A 109 3.41 -6.18 6.48
C VAL A 109 2.41 -6.64 7.53
N ALA A 110 1.57 -5.75 8.03
CA ALA A 110 0.57 -6.08 9.04
C ALA A 110 -0.48 -4.98 9.09
N PHE A 111 -1.61 -5.26 9.70
CA PHE A 111 -2.58 -4.23 9.97
C PHE A 111 -3.23 -4.47 11.34
N GLN A 112 -3.80 -3.42 11.88
CA GLN A 112 -4.51 -3.43 13.15
C GLN A 112 -5.89 -2.83 12.91
N SER A 113 -6.92 -3.56 13.30
CA SER A 113 -8.30 -3.12 13.22
C SER A 113 -8.88 -2.96 14.62
N ASP A 114 -9.75 -1.99 14.78
CA ASP A 114 -10.54 -1.89 15.98
C ASP A 114 -11.64 -2.94 15.96
N ILE A 115 -12.11 -3.31 17.13
CA ILE A 115 -13.28 -4.18 17.24
C ILE A 115 -14.48 -3.43 16.66
N ARG A 116 -15.23 -4.11 15.77
CA ARG A 116 -16.40 -3.55 15.09
C ARG A 116 -17.68 -4.17 15.60
#